data_cd1abab9d7bfd33ade6752cc9b3fb7c0
#
_entry.id   cd1abab9d7bfd33ade6752cc9b3fb7c0
#
_cell.length_a   1.000
_cell.length_b   1.000
_cell.length_c   1.000
_cell.angle_alpha   90.00
_cell.angle_beta   90.00
_cell.angle_gamma   90.00
#
_symmetry.space_group_name_H-M   'P 1'
#
loop_
_entity.id
_entity.type
_entity.pdbx_description
1 polymer ?
#
loop_
_entity_poly.entity_id
_entity_poly.type
_entity_poly.pdbx_seq_one_letter_code
_entity_poly.pdbx_strand_id
1 'polypeptide(L)'
;MGSRWMKPLAAGILAAALALPQGAGAVFAADSGMASGRASNAAQGSGAAGPAQGAGAVPTIIPADFRKLTDKVSAQWVGAYLERAAHGASIGAVVELRNETSSVTRVPDFELRLLTNDGVVYTLTPSAANPRSIQPKGKAELVYALDVDRQDDFELVRALWVEVDEYVYPKKEKTLLAMDIAGKVWKADGKTAGRTAVGAAAGSGAADQAGTFAEGQTGKLLWGQPFRLGLLAPDLEFTPIGVHEQVTAQGASATIVTLRAVNKGKDVAYIPPFAVSGSDGTKLYAGQKADRKSDALAPGEIRNVRFAIETAAGVDLTELVVTTPARFLTAQGVEAVRQIGHASIRLPEAGLSWGSLDAYELGRPIPLDASNELVDKDVQISLVELHLHENYEDGYKTAVAKFRLLNTGKQPAALPDFQAELVNEQGYTYLGERQLSVPLRLMPGLSHVISYAFYVPKTEEEGRYALRLLEGGTSQAPYSTPFAQIAVAMQSEDTDDRQWELYPFRVQLKNWSLNAVLDNLPVITYSYKLTLDLDIERIDDVVVDSGFSKLKIELADSFGVVLGSETFSFVGPNRLISGKQTLRFNNIRTEQHQYPLTVRIYEAIDTPAGQATRLLQVLQQK
;
A
#
# COMPACT_ATOMS: atom_id res chain seq x y z
N MET A 1 -46.29 48.19 -36.98
CA MET A 1 -47.24 47.11 -37.19
C MET A 1 -46.66 45.79 -36.74
N GLY A 2 -47.29 45.20 -35.74
CA GLY A 2 -47.31 43.77 -35.49
C GLY A 2 -46.38 43.21 -34.47
N SER A 3 -46.64 43.44 -33.19
CA SER A 3 -46.17 42.69 -32.05
C SER A 3 -46.62 41.23 -32.07
N ARG A 4 -45.72 40.29 -31.71
CA ARG A 4 -46.16 39.03 -31.11
C ARG A 4 -45.13 38.56 -30.05
N TRP A 5 -45.64 38.52 -28.85
CA TRP A 5 -45.08 37.99 -27.62
C TRP A 5 -44.81 36.48 -27.72
N MET A 6 -43.66 36.01 -27.27
CA MET A 6 -43.50 34.63 -26.82
C MET A 6 -42.89 34.63 -25.41
N LYS A 7 -43.59 33.97 -24.50
CA LYS A 7 -43.28 33.78 -23.09
C LYS A 7 -42.10 32.81 -22.94
N PRO A 8 -41.22 32.95 -21.92
CA PRO A 8 -40.24 31.91 -21.57
C PRO A 8 -40.88 30.81 -20.72
N LEU A 9 -40.61 29.56 -21.09
CA LEU A 9 -40.90 28.38 -20.27
C LEU A 9 -39.88 28.35 -19.10
N ALA A 10 -40.41 28.32 -17.90
CA ALA A 10 -39.65 28.05 -16.69
C ALA A 10 -39.34 26.53 -16.61
N ALA A 11 -38.07 26.17 -16.67
CA ALA A 11 -37.60 24.84 -16.33
C ALA A 11 -37.37 24.78 -14.81
N GLY A 12 -38.22 24.02 -14.13
CA GLY A 12 -38.11 23.77 -12.70
C GLY A 12 -36.90 22.88 -12.41
N ILE A 13 -35.97 23.39 -11.60
CA ILE A 13 -34.89 22.61 -11.00
C ILE A 13 -35.47 21.92 -9.78
N LEU A 14 -35.59 20.60 -9.85
CA LEU A 14 -35.93 19.75 -8.72
C LEU A 14 -34.69 19.58 -7.85
N ALA A 15 -34.58 20.32 -6.76
CA ALA A 15 -33.60 20.12 -5.73
C ALA A 15 -34.01 18.91 -4.87
N ALA A 16 -33.35 17.78 -5.07
CA ALA A 16 -33.47 16.66 -4.16
C ALA A 16 -32.59 16.95 -2.93
N ALA A 17 -33.24 17.30 -1.83
CA ALA A 17 -32.57 17.38 -0.52
C ALA A 17 -32.27 15.96 -0.04
N LEU A 18 -30.99 15.56 -0.06
CA LEU A 18 -30.48 14.39 0.63
C LEU A 18 -30.36 14.73 2.13
N ALA A 19 -31.26 14.19 2.92
CA ALA A 19 -31.20 14.21 4.37
C ALA A 19 -30.06 13.25 4.79
N LEU A 20 -29.00 13.80 5.38
CA LEU A 20 -27.99 13.05 6.11
C LEU A 20 -28.57 12.61 7.46
N PRO A 21 -28.46 11.35 7.87
CA PRO A 21 -28.76 10.98 9.24
C PRO A 21 -27.60 11.47 10.14
N GLN A 22 -27.95 12.27 11.13
CA GLN A 22 -27.06 12.59 12.25
C GLN A 22 -26.83 11.30 13.05
N GLY A 23 -25.66 10.69 12.87
CA GLY A 23 -25.19 9.56 13.64
C GLY A 23 -24.73 10.03 15.02
N ALA A 24 -25.30 9.42 16.03
CA ALA A 24 -25.01 9.60 17.44
C ALA A 24 -23.51 9.37 17.73
N GLY A 25 -22.96 10.24 18.60
CA GLY A 25 -21.60 10.12 19.09
C GLY A 25 -21.37 8.79 19.80
N ALA A 26 -20.39 8.05 19.37
CA ALA A 26 -19.87 6.90 20.09
C ALA A 26 -18.93 7.41 21.18
N VAL A 27 -19.39 7.25 22.40
CA VAL A 27 -18.58 7.38 23.61
C VAL A 27 -17.62 6.18 23.63
N PHE A 28 -16.35 6.40 23.43
CA PHE A 28 -15.33 5.38 23.69
C PHE A 28 -15.16 5.21 25.20
N ALA A 29 -15.71 4.13 25.75
CA ALA A 29 -15.32 3.64 27.06
C ALA A 29 -13.94 2.97 26.90
N ALA A 30 -12.95 3.53 27.57
CA ALA A 30 -11.65 2.90 27.73
C ALA A 30 -11.82 1.66 28.64
N ASP A 31 -11.77 0.48 28.05
CA ASP A 31 -11.62 -0.76 28.79
C ASP A 31 -10.13 -1.11 28.84
N SER A 32 -9.58 -1.02 30.04
CA SER A 32 -8.19 -1.35 30.34
C SER A 32 -8.01 -2.87 30.37
N GLY A 33 -7.84 -3.49 29.22
CA GLY A 33 -7.42 -4.87 29.09
C GLY A 33 -5.91 -4.95 28.96
N MET A 34 -5.22 -5.33 30.04
CA MET A 34 -3.81 -5.70 29.99
C MET A 34 -3.62 -6.91 29.08
N ALA A 35 -3.09 -6.69 27.90
CA ALA A 35 -2.50 -7.73 27.10
C ALA A 35 -1.03 -7.85 27.47
N SER A 36 -0.68 -8.96 28.13
CA SER A 36 0.69 -9.33 28.44
C SER A 36 1.49 -9.55 27.17
N GLY A 37 2.35 -8.61 26.83
CA GLY A 37 3.32 -8.77 25.76
C GLY A 37 4.28 -9.90 26.05
N ARG A 38 4.28 -10.93 25.23
CA ARG A 38 5.40 -11.86 25.10
C ARG A 38 6.48 -11.19 24.27
N ALA A 39 7.53 -10.75 24.93
CA ALA A 39 8.78 -10.43 24.28
C ALA A 39 9.35 -11.74 23.70
N SER A 40 9.31 -11.89 22.39
CA SER A 40 10.12 -12.90 21.70
C SER A 40 11.50 -12.31 21.43
N ASN A 41 12.52 -12.89 22.03
CA ASN A 41 13.92 -12.61 21.72
C ASN A 41 14.17 -12.93 20.25
N ALA A 42 14.32 -11.90 19.43
CA ALA A 42 14.81 -12.03 18.07
C ALA A 42 16.33 -12.21 18.09
N ALA A 43 16.79 -13.41 17.77
CA ALA A 43 18.18 -13.67 17.50
C ALA A 43 18.57 -13.11 16.13
N GLN A 44 19.70 -12.45 16.09
CA GLN A 44 20.36 -11.83 14.95
C GLN A 44 20.43 -12.73 13.71
N GLY A 45 19.94 -12.23 12.59
CA GLY A 45 20.17 -12.74 11.26
C GLY A 45 20.22 -11.59 10.26
N SER A 46 21.35 -10.89 10.18
CA SER A 46 21.64 -9.89 9.16
C SER A 46 21.79 -10.58 7.80
N GLY A 47 20.71 -10.63 7.04
CA GLY A 47 20.70 -11.01 5.63
C GLY A 47 20.73 -9.78 4.74
N ALA A 48 21.86 -9.08 4.67
CA ALA A 48 22.12 -8.20 3.54
C ALA A 48 22.05 -9.06 2.27
N ALA A 49 21.19 -8.69 1.32
CA ALA A 49 21.18 -9.27 0.00
C ALA A 49 22.54 -9.00 -0.65
N GLY A 50 23.44 -9.97 -0.57
CA GLY A 50 24.69 -9.96 -1.31
C GLY A 50 24.39 -9.95 -2.81
N PRO A 51 25.31 -9.40 -3.63
CA PRO A 51 25.13 -9.37 -5.08
C PRO A 51 24.95 -10.78 -5.61
N ALA A 52 23.96 -10.98 -6.46
CA ALA A 52 23.60 -12.23 -7.08
C ALA A 52 24.83 -12.99 -7.60
N GLN A 53 25.15 -14.10 -6.98
CA GLN A 53 26.11 -15.04 -7.53
C GLN A 53 25.48 -15.77 -8.71
N GLY A 54 26.09 -15.62 -9.88
CA GLY A 54 25.90 -16.43 -11.08
C GLY A 54 24.50 -16.35 -11.68
N ALA A 55 24.40 -15.95 -12.93
CA ALA A 55 23.18 -15.96 -13.72
C ALA A 55 22.64 -17.40 -13.88
N GLY A 56 22.07 -17.96 -12.83
CA GLY A 56 21.25 -19.17 -12.86
C GLY A 56 19.99 -18.89 -13.67
N ALA A 57 19.52 -19.85 -14.45
CA ALA A 57 18.28 -19.72 -15.21
C ALA A 57 17.12 -19.37 -14.26
N VAL A 58 16.37 -18.31 -14.61
CA VAL A 58 15.18 -17.89 -13.86
C VAL A 58 14.16 -19.03 -13.86
N PRO A 59 13.70 -19.52 -12.70
CA PRO A 59 12.81 -20.66 -12.64
C PRO A 59 11.47 -20.36 -13.31
N THR A 60 11.02 -21.29 -14.15
CA THR A 60 9.71 -21.28 -14.78
C THR A 60 8.79 -22.18 -13.97
N ILE A 61 7.86 -21.62 -13.22
CA ILE A 61 7.01 -22.37 -12.28
C ILE A 61 5.88 -23.15 -12.96
N ILE A 62 5.49 -22.73 -14.17
CA ILE A 62 4.61 -23.53 -15.03
C ILE A 62 5.49 -24.10 -16.15
N PRO A 63 5.59 -25.41 -16.31
CA PRO A 63 6.46 -26.03 -17.31
C PRO A 63 6.14 -25.55 -18.73
N ALA A 64 7.16 -25.37 -19.56
CA ALA A 64 7.00 -24.94 -20.95
C ALA A 64 7.10 -26.10 -21.96
N ASP A 65 7.15 -27.35 -21.50
CA ASP A 65 7.38 -28.51 -22.35
C ASP A 65 6.07 -29.08 -22.91
N PHE A 66 5.92 -28.96 -24.23
CA PHE A 66 4.88 -29.63 -24.97
C PHE A 66 5.35 -31.01 -25.42
N ARG A 67 4.49 -32.03 -25.26
CA ARG A 67 4.73 -33.36 -25.76
C ARG A 67 3.73 -33.69 -26.85
N LYS A 68 4.18 -34.44 -27.88
CA LYS A 68 3.35 -34.82 -29.01
C LYS A 68 2.18 -35.65 -28.52
N LEU A 69 0.95 -35.23 -28.82
CA LEU A 69 -0.29 -35.95 -28.55
C LEU A 69 -0.75 -36.65 -29.82
N THR A 70 -0.77 -35.95 -30.94
CA THR A 70 -1.05 -36.46 -32.29
C THR A 70 -0.03 -35.83 -33.26
N ASP A 71 -0.11 -36.18 -34.56
CA ASP A 71 0.78 -35.58 -35.57
C ASP A 71 0.57 -34.07 -35.72
N LYS A 72 -0.59 -33.54 -35.31
CA LYS A 72 -0.98 -32.14 -35.51
C LYS A 72 -1.03 -31.36 -34.21
N VAL A 73 -1.11 -32.03 -33.07
CA VAL A 73 -1.35 -31.39 -31.76
C VAL A 73 -0.37 -31.90 -30.73
N SER A 74 0.24 -30.98 -30.03
CA SER A 74 1.03 -31.24 -28.83
C SER A 74 0.23 -30.84 -27.58
N ALA A 75 0.43 -31.57 -26.47
CA ALA A 75 -0.22 -31.33 -25.19
C ALA A 75 0.79 -31.02 -24.10
N GLN A 76 0.36 -30.25 -23.13
CA GLN A 76 1.12 -29.93 -21.94
C GLN A 76 0.24 -29.98 -20.70
N TRP A 77 0.84 -30.42 -19.61
CA TRP A 77 0.24 -30.34 -18.28
C TRP A 77 0.40 -28.95 -17.69
N VAL A 78 -0.70 -28.28 -17.31
CA VAL A 78 -0.69 -27.00 -16.64
C VAL A 78 -0.71 -27.17 -15.13
N GLY A 79 -1.65 -27.99 -14.62
CA GLY A 79 -1.76 -28.26 -13.21
C GLY A 79 -3.00 -29.09 -12.87
N ALA A 80 -3.08 -29.53 -11.63
CA ALA A 80 -4.26 -30.14 -11.07
C ALA A 80 -4.48 -29.69 -9.63
N TYR A 81 -5.73 -29.79 -9.18
CA TYR A 81 -6.08 -29.66 -7.78
C TYR A 81 -6.75 -30.96 -7.29
N LEU A 82 -6.53 -31.23 -6.00
CA LEU A 82 -7.25 -32.26 -5.24
C LEU A 82 -7.79 -31.59 -3.98
N GLU A 83 -9.09 -31.37 -3.91
CA GLU A 83 -9.79 -30.75 -2.79
C GLU A 83 -10.56 -31.80 -2.01
N ARG A 84 -10.32 -31.88 -0.71
CA ARG A 84 -11.09 -32.72 0.19
C ARG A 84 -12.42 -32.05 0.52
N ALA A 85 -13.51 -32.80 0.43
CA ALA A 85 -14.86 -32.41 0.82
C ALA A 85 -15.35 -33.28 1.99
N ALA A 86 -16.42 -32.82 2.65
CA ALA A 86 -17.02 -33.57 3.77
C ALA A 86 -17.45 -35.03 3.39
N HIS A 87 -17.75 -35.25 2.12
CA HIS A 87 -18.22 -36.55 1.59
C HIS A 87 -17.47 -36.95 0.32
N GLY A 88 -16.12 -36.95 0.38
CA GLY A 88 -15.32 -37.36 -0.76
C GLY A 88 -14.25 -36.35 -1.16
N ALA A 89 -13.87 -36.31 -2.43
CA ALA A 89 -12.89 -35.36 -2.94
C ALA A 89 -13.30 -34.83 -4.32
N SER A 90 -12.95 -33.57 -4.61
CA SER A 90 -13.06 -32.96 -5.93
C SER A 90 -11.68 -32.97 -6.59
N ILE A 91 -11.59 -33.48 -7.79
CA ILE A 91 -10.38 -33.56 -8.59
C ILE A 91 -10.58 -32.68 -9.81
N GLY A 92 -9.59 -31.84 -10.14
CA GLY A 92 -9.61 -31.07 -11.37
C GLY A 92 -8.25 -31.04 -12.02
N ALA A 93 -8.24 -30.84 -13.34
CA ALA A 93 -7.02 -30.72 -14.11
C ALA A 93 -7.16 -29.69 -15.23
N VAL A 94 -6.06 -29.02 -15.52
CA VAL A 94 -5.92 -28.10 -16.64
C VAL A 94 -4.79 -28.57 -17.53
N VAL A 95 -5.09 -28.68 -18.82
CA VAL A 95 -4.14 -29.06 -19.87
C VAL A 95 -4.17 -28.02 -20.99
N GLU A 96 -3.04 -27.72 -21.59
CA GLU A 96 -2.96 -26.85 -22.75
C GLU A 96 -2.61 -27.70 -23.99
N LEU A 97 -3.34 -27.46 -25.08
CA LEU A 97 -3.05 -28.04 -26.38
C LEU A 97 -2.50 -26.98 -27.32
N ARG A 98 -1.51 -27.34 -28.13
CA ARG A 98 -0.94 -26.46 -29.17
C ARG A 98 -1.10 -27.09 -30.54
N ASN A 99 -1.63 -26.35 -31.48
CA ASN A 99 -1.73 -26.73 -32.87
C ASN A 99 -0.37 -26.51 -33.59
N GLU A 100 0.24 -27.60 -34.04
CA GLU A 100 1.54 -27.53 -34.73
C GLU A 100 1.41 -27.21 -36.24
N THR A 101 0.16 -27.14 -36.76
CA THR A 101 -0.09 -26.89 -38.18
C THR A 101 -0.41 -25.44 -38.50
N SER A 102 -0.41 -25.08 -39.78
CA SER A 102 -0.81 -23.76 -40.30
C SER A 102 -2.31 -23.67 -40.63
N SER A 103 -3.12 -24.67 -40.27
CA SER A 103 -4.57 -24.68 -40.46
C SER A 103 -5.28 -24.87 -39.12
N VAL A 104 -6.57 -24.49 -39.05
CA VAL A 104 -7.40 -24.79 -37.87
C VAL A 104 -7.48 -26.28 -37.68
N THR A 105 -7.23 -26.74 -36.46
CA THR A 105 -7.26 -28.18 -36.13
C THR A 105 -8.33 -28.41 -35.06
N ARG A 106 -9.13 -29.47 -35.23
CA ARG A 106 -10.07 -29.91 -34.20
C ARG A 106 -9.29 -30.43 -32.99
N VAL A 107 -9.79 -30.17 -31.78
CA VAL A 107 -9.29 -30.81 -30.56
C VAL A 107 -9.43 -32.33 -30.74
N PRO A 108 -8.34 -33.11 -30.54
CA PRO A 108 -8.40 -34.55 -30.61
C PRO A 108 -9.42 -35.10 -29.63
N ASP A 109 -10.09 -36.18 -30.02
CA ASP A 109 -11.04 -36.89 -29.16
C ASP A 109 -10.27 -37.82 -28.22
N PHE A 110 -10.30 -37.54 -26.93
CA PHE A 110 -9.65 -38.35 -25.89
C PHE A 110 -10.34 -38.15 -24.54
N GLU A 111 -10.21 -39.16 -23.69
CA GLU A 111 -10.50 -39.07 -22.27
C GLU A 111 -9.24 -38.66 -21.51
N LEU A 112 -9.35 -37.67 -20.61
CA LEU A 112 -8.29 -37.39 -19.65
C LEU A 112 -8.52 -38.24 -18.40
N ARG A 113 -7.57 -39.13 -18.13
CA ARG A 113 -7.62 -40.02 -16.98
C ARG A 113 -6.45 -39.73 -16.03
N LEU A 114 -6.72 -39.82 -14.73
CA LEU A 114 -5.70 -39.64 -13.69
C LEU A 114 -5.53 -40.97 -12.93
N LEU A 115 -4.27 -41.39 -12.82
CA LEU A 115 -3.87 -42.56 -12.06
C LEU A 115 -3.40 -42.15 -10.68
N THR A 116 -3.87 -42.85 -9.66
CA THR A 116 -3.46 -42.67 -8.27
C THR A 116 -2.27 -43.56 -7.90
N ASN A 117 -1.63 -43.25 -6.76
CA ASN A 117 -0.50 -44.03 -6.21
C ASN A 117 -0.87 -45.46 -5.86
N ASP A 118 -2.13 -45.75 -5.58
CA ASP A 118 -2.68 -47.09 -5.29
C ASP A 118 -3.27 -47.79 -6.52
N GLY A 119 -3.12 -47.22 -7.71
CA GLY A 119 -3.49 -47.85 -8.98
C GLY A 119 -4.93 -47.60 -9.44
N VAL A 120 -5.71 -46.75 -8.75
CA VAL A 120 -7.06 -46.41 -9.19
C VAL A 120 -6.98 -45.36 -10.32
N VAL A 121 -7.81 -45.53 -11.35
CA VAL A 121 -7.89 -44.64 -12.50
C VAL A 121 -9.21 -43.87 -12.47
N TYR A 122 -9.13 -42.55 -12.50
CA TYR A 122 -10.29 -41.67 -12.59
C TYR A 122 -10.38 -41.02 -13.97
N THR A 123 -11.52 -41.14 -14.65
CA THR A 123 -11.82 -40.46 -15.91
C THR A 123 -12.49 -39.12 -15.58
N LEU A 124 -11.87 -38.01 -15.97
CA LEU A 124 -12.39 -36.68 -15.69
C LEU A 124 -13.39 -36.23 -16.75
N THR A 125 -14.38 -35.45 -16.32
CA THR A 125 -15.39 -34.84 -17.19
C THR A 125 -14.86 -33.53 -17.77
N PRO A 126 -14.89 -33.31 -19.10
CA PRO A 126 -14.49 -32.05 -19.70
C PRO A 126 -15.49 -30.95 -19.39
N SER A 127 -14.99 -29.73 -19.20
CA SER A 127 -15.83 -28.54 -19.07
C SER A 127 -16.59 -28.27 -20.38
N ALA A 128 -17.86 -27.87 -20.27
CA ALA A 128 -18.67 -27.48 -21.42
C ALA A 128 -18.13 -26.20 -22.13
N ALA A 129 -17.29 -25.42 -21.45
CA ALA A 129 -16.62 -24.26 -21.99
C ALA A 129 -15.36 -24.59 -22.81
N ASN A 130 -14.89 -25.84 -22.80
CA ASN A 130 -13.70 -26.24 -23.53
C ASN A 130 -13.84 -25.97 -25.04
N PRO A 131 -12.84 -25.33 -25.68
CA PRO A 131 -12.87 -25.09 -27.11
C PRO A 131 -12.83 -26.42 -27.89
N ARG A 132 -13.54 -26.48 -29.02
CA ARG A 132 -13.59 -27.66 -29.90
C ARG A 132 -12.55 -27.62 -31.04
N SER A 133 -11.89 -26.47 -31.22
CA SER A 133 -10.89 -26.27 -32.26
C SER A 133 -9.76 -25.35 -31.79
N ILE A 134 -8.59 -25.51 -32.37
CA ILE A 134 -7.37 -24.78 -32.07
C ILE A 134 -6.96 -24.01 -33.32
N GLN A 135 -6.74 -22.71 -33.22
CA GLN A 135 -6.31 -21.85 -34.31
C GLN A 135 -4.93 -22.28 -34.85
N PRO A 136 -4.59 -21.93 -36.10
CA PRO A 136 -3.26 -22.22 -36.68
C PRO A 136 -2.15 -21.73 -35.76
N LYS A 137 -1.21 -22.61 -35.39
CA LYS A 137 -0.11 -22.33 -34.47
C LYS A 137 -0.56 -21.83 -33.09
N GLY A 138 -1.87 -21.80 -32.85
CA GLY A 138 -2.48 -21.34 -31.61
C GLY A 138 -2.50 -22.38 -30.51
N LYS A 139 -2.98 -21.99 -29.35
CA LYS A 139 -3.13 -22.79 -28.14
C LYS A 139 -4.58 -22.83 -27.69
N ALA A 140 -4.94 -23.86 -26.95
CA ALA A 140 -6.24 -24.02 -26.33
C ALA A 140 -6.09 -24.65 -24.94
N GLU A 141 -6.65 -24.00 -23.94
CA GLU A 141 -6.72 -24.53 -22.59
C GLU A 141 -7.99 -25.38 -22.45
N LEU A 142 -7.85 -26.56 -21.84
CA LEU A 142 -8.94 -27.46 -21.54
C LEU A 142 -8.98 -27.73 -20.05
N VAL A 143 -10.17 -27.57 -19.46
CA VAL A 143 -10.42 -27.79 -18.03
C VAL A 143 -11.27 -29.02 -17.84
N TYR A 144 -10.89 -29.86 -16.89
CA TYR A 144 -11.56 -31.11 -16.53
C TYR A 144 -11.81 -31.15 -15.03
N ALA A 145 -12.91 -31.79 -14.60
CA ALA A 145 -13.20 -32.00 -13.19
C ALA A 145 -13.96 -33.32 -12.95
N LEU A 146 -13.85 -33.81 -11.72
CA LEU A 146 -14.57 -35.01 -11.25
C LEU A 146 -14.72 -34.91 -9.73
N ASP A 147 -15.93 -35.16 -9.24
CA ASP A 147 -16.18 -35.41 -7.82
C ASP A 147 -16.18 -36.91 -7.56
N VAL A 148 -15.38 -37.35 -6.59
CA VAL A 148 -15.22 -38.76 -6.23
C VAL A 148 -15.67 -38.99 -4.78
N ASP A 149 -16.37 -40.07 -4.55
CA ASP A 149 -16.83 -40.48 -3.22
C ASP A 149 -15.73 -41.31 -2.52
N ARG A 150 -14.62 -40.65 -2.23
CA ARG A 150 -13.46 -41.28 -1.60
C ARG A 150 -12.88 -40.38 -0.50
N GLN A 151 -12.79 -40.90 0.73
CA GLN A 151 -12.38 -40.17 1.93
C GLN A 151 -10.95 -40.45 2.39
N ASP A 152 -10.36 -41.57 1.95
CA ASP A 152 -8.97 -41.93 2.28
C ASP A 152 -7.95 -41.06 1.54
N ASP A 153 -6.73 -41.06 2.03
CA ASP A 153 -5.64 -40.30 1.39
C ASP A 153 -5.13 -41.03 0.15
N PHE A 154 -5.05 -40.30 -0.95
CA PHE A 154 -4.44 -40.78 -2.19
C PHE A 154 -3.68 -39.64 -2.88
N GLU A 155 -2.79 -40.00 -3.77
CA GLU A 155 -2.02 -39.08 -4.60
C GLU A 155 -2.27 -39.35 -6.08
N LEU A 156 -2.37 -38.28 -6.85
CA LEU A 156 -2.40 -38.32 -8.30
C LEU A 156 -0.97 -38.39 -8.82
N VAL A 157 -0.61 -39.47 -9.50
CA VAL A 157 0.79 -39.70 -9.91
C VAL A 157 1.01 -39.59 -11.41
N ARG A 158 -0.03 -39.88 -12.23
CA ARG A 158 0.11 -39.85 -13.69
C ARG A 158 -1.16 -39.36 -14.38
N ALA A 159 -1.00 -38.57 -15.42
CA ALA A 159 -2.05 -38.16 -16.34
C ALA A 159 -1.94 -38.96 -17.65
N LEU A 160 -3.07 -39.44 -18.14
CA LEU A 160 -3.19 -40.26 -19.33
C LEU A 160 -4.20 -39.63 -20.29
N TRP A 161 -3.82 -39.45 -21.55
CA TRP A 161 -4.70 -39.08 -22.66
C TRP A 161 -5.04 -40.35 -23.40
N VAL A 162 -6.27 -40.80 -23.31
CA VAL A 162 -6.71 -42.12 -23.83
C VAL A 162 -7.73 -41.91 -24.93
N GLU A 163 -7.42 -42.40 -26.12
CA GLU A 163 -8.36 -42.53 -27.23
C GLU A 163 -9.18 -43.79 -27.03
N VAL A 164 -10.51 -43.68 -27.03
CA VAL A 164 -11.44 -44.78 -26.84
C VAL A 164 -12.25 -44.97 -28.13
N ASP A 165 -12.13 -46.13 -28.77
CA ASP A 165 -12.97 -46.48 -29.90
C ASP A 165 -14.26 -47.11 -29.36
N GLU A 166 -15.33 -46.32 -29.35
CA GLU A 166 -16.64 -46.73 -28.85
C GLU A 166 -17.44 -47.63 -29.83
N TYR A 167 -17.00 -47.68 -31.09
CA TYR A 167 -17.70 -48.42 -32.15
C TYR A 167 -17.27 -49.91 -32.23
N VAL A 168 -16.26 -50.30 -31.44
CA VAL A 168 -15.75 -51.68 -31.40
C VAL A 168 -16.06 -52.30 -30.03
N TYR A 169 -16.57 -53.54 -30.04
CA TYR A 169 -16.79 -54.30 -28.80
C TYR A 169 -15.83 -55.50 -28.70
N PRO A 170 -15.09 -55.69 -27.59
CA PRO A 170 -14.95 -54.75 -26.46
C PRO A 170 -14.29 -53.44 -26.91
N LYS A 171 -14.58 -52.30 -26.21
CA LYS A 171 -14.01 -51.01 -26.50
C LYS A 171 -12.49 -51.12 -26.60
N LYS A 172 -11.94 -50.57 -27.67
CA LYS A 172 -10.49 -50.53 -27.86
C LYS A 172 -9.93 -49.21 -27.34
N GLU A 173 -9.00 -49.32 -26.41
CA GLU A 173 -8.36 -48.18 -25.81
C GLU A 173 -6.91 -48.05 -26.28
N LYS A 174 -6.48 -46.82 -26.51
CA LYS A 174 -5.11 -46.49 -26.87
C LYS A 174 -4.63 -45.27 -26.10
N THR A 175 -3.60 -45.41 -25.29
CA THR A 175 -2.96 -44.29 -24.64
C THR A 175 -2.17 -43.49 -25.67
N LEU A 176 -2.60 -42.25 -25.94
CA LEU A 176 -1.94 -41.33 -26.85
C LEU A 176 -0.72 -40.69 -26.19
N LEU A 177 -0.86 -40.32 -24.91
CA LEU A 177 0.19 -39.64 -24.13
C LEU A 177 0.04 -40.00 -22.66
N ALA A 178 1.17 -40.18 -21.98
CA ALA A 178 1.24 -40.33 -20.53
C ALA A 178 2.27 -39.35 -19.96
N MET A 179 1.92 -38.65 -18.90
CA MET A 179 2.79 -37.71 -18.19
C MET A 179 2.80 -38.03 -16.71
N ASP A 180 3.99 -38.00 -16.11
CA ASP A 180 4.17 -38.06 -14.67
C ASP A 180 3.80 -36.67 -14.08
N ILE A 181 2.86 -36.71 -13.14
CA ILE A 181 2.35 -35.51 -12.43
C ILE A 181 2.56 -35.62 -10.93
N ALA A 182 3.24 -36.65 -10.46
CA ALA A 182 3.59 -36.77 -9.05
C ALA A 182 4.27 -35.49 -8.57
N GLY A 183 3.79 -34.93 -7.49
CA GLY A 183 4.29 -33.69 -6.99
C GLY A 183 3.89 -32.39 -7.73
N LYS A 184 3.02 -32.47 -8.75
CA LYS A 184 2.52 -31.32 -9.51
C LYS A 184 1.01 -31.11 -9.32
N VAL A 185 0.47 -31.62 -8.23
CA VAL A 185 -0.94 -31.56 -7.88
C VAL A 185 -1.08 -30.68 -6.66
N TRP A 186 -1.90 -29.65 -6.77
CA TRP A 186 -2.26 -28.79 -5.65
C TRP A 186 -3.26 -29.53 -4.75
N LYS A 187 -2.93 -29.71 -3.48
CA LYS A 187 -3.83 -30.32 -2.49
C LYS A 187 -4.43 -29.22 -1.63
N ALA A 188 -5.75 -29.11 -1.63
CA ALA A 188 -6.50 -28.23 -0.75
C ALA A 188 -7.18 -29.07 0.36
N ASP A 189 -6.90 -28.76 1.62
CA ASP A 189 -7.52 -29.46 2.75
C ASP A 189 -8.89 -28.85 3.04
N GLY A 190 -9.94 -29.55 2.62
CA GLY A 190 -11.33 -29.09 2.61
C GLY A 190 -12.02 -29.02 3.97
N LYS A 191 -11.35 -28.60 5.06
CA LYS A 191 -12.04 -28.46 6.37
C LYS A 191 -13.06 -27.32 6.41
N THR A 192 -13.11 -26.46 5.37
CA THR A 192 -14.11 -25.38 5.23
C THR A 192 -14.43 -25.06 3.77
N ALA A 193 -14.69 -26.03 2.93
CA ALA A 193 -15.16 -25.80 1.56
C ALA A 193 -16.61 -25.32 1.57
N GLY A 194 -16.81 -24.03 1.76
CA GLY A 194 -18.03 -23.38 1.33
C GLY A 194 -18.06 -23.39 -0.19
N ARG A 195 -18.95 -24.16 -0.81
CA ARG A 195 -19.28 -24.06 -2.23
C ARG A 195 -19.69 -22.62 -2.52
N THR A 196 -18.80 -21.81 -3.03
CA THR A 196 -19.17 -20.53 -3.60
C THR A 196 -19.80 -20.80 -4.95
N ALA A 197 -21.13 -20.86 -4.96
CA ALA A 197 -21.89 -20.73 -6.19
C ALA A 197 -21.51 -19.41 -6.83
N VAL A 198 -21.01 -19.45 -8.07
CA VAL A 198 -20.68 -18.27 -8.86
C VAL A 198 -21.97 -17.51 -9.14
N GLY A 199 -22.13 -16.38 -8.54
CA GLY A 199 -23.30 -15.52 -8.67
C GLY A 199 -23.24 -14.27 -7.83
N ALA A 200 -22.20 -14.09 -7.04
CA ALA A 200 -22.00 -12.85 -6.27
C ALA A 200 -20.82 -12.06 -6.86
N ALA A 201 -21.08 -10.82 -7.20
CA ALA A 201 -20.08 -9.81 -7.51
C ALA A 201 -18.97 -9.82 -6.45
N ALA A 202 -17.75 -9.50 -6.88
CA ALA A 202 -16.58 -9.35 -6.04
C ALA A 202 -16.91 -8.63 -4.73
N GLY A 203 -17.01 -9.39 -3.65
CA GLY A 203 -17.35 -8.93 -2.32
C GLY A 203 -17.10 -10.03 -1.32
N SER A 204 -16.03 -9.87 -0.56
CA SER A 204 -15.76 -10.47 0.75
C SER A 204 -16.31 -11.88 1.00
N GLY A 205 -15.56 -12.86 0.60
CA GLY A 205 -15.79 -14.24 0.94
C GLY A 205 -14.56 -15.04 0.56
N ALA A 206 -13.46 -14.82 1.27
CA ALA A 206 -12.29 -15.68 1.16
C ALA A 206 -12.72 -17.08 1.55
N ALA A 207 -12.79 -17.98 0.57
CA ALA A 207 -12.91 -19.40 0.86
C ALA A 207 -11.60 -19.82 1.51
N ASP A 208 -11.64 -20.09 2.80
CA ASP A 208 -10.53 -20.68 3.54
C ASP A 208 -10.20 -22.04 2.92
N GLN A 209 -9.19 -22.10 2.08
CA GLN A 209 -8.67 -23.35 1.50
C GLN A 209 -7.24 -23.51 1.99
N ALA A 210 -6.98 -24.47 2.85
CA ALA A 210 -5.62 -24.90 3.14
C ALA A 210 -5.07 -25.71 1.96
N GLY A 211 -3.84 -25.44 1.58
CA GLY A 211 -3.18 -26.20 0.52
C GLY A 211 -1.68 -26.28 0.75
N THR A 212 -1.09 -27.42 0.46
CA THR A 212 0.35 -27.65 0.57
C THR A 212 0.92 -28.28 -0.70
N PHE A 213 2.14 -27.90 -1.06
CA PHE A 213 2.95 -28.70 -1.98
C PHE A 213 3.70 -29.77 -1.18
N ALA A 214 3.74 -31.00 -1.69
CA ALA A 214 4.49 -32.06 -1.03
C ALA A 214 5.98 -31.72 -0.95
N GLU A 215 6.65 -32.22 0.08
CA GLU A 215 8.08 -31.97 0.30
C GLU A 215 8.93 -32.48 -0.88
N GLY A 216 9.83 -31.65 -1.40
CA GLY A 216 10.70 -31.99 -2.55
C GLY A 216 10.21 -31.52 -3.92
N GLN A 217 9.14 -30.70 -4.03
CA GLN A 217 8.59 -30.23 -5.30
C GLN A 217 9.33 -29.02 -5.91
N THR A 218 9.36 -28.99 -7.25
CA THR A 218 9.69 -27.82 -8.05
C THR A 218 8.61 -26.76 -7.88
N GLY A 219 8.85 -25.72 -7.12
CA GLY A 219 7.87 -24.65 -6.88
C GLY A 219 8.12 -23.85 -5.61
N LYS A 220 9.09 -24.27 -4.78
CA LYS A 220 9.52 -23.48 -3.63
C LYS A 220 10.51 -22.42 -4.06
N LEU A 221 10.15 -21.15 -3.84
CA LEU A 221 10.94 -19.98 -4.16
C LEU A 221 11.35 -19.26 -2.87
N LEU A 222 12.53 -18.65 -2.90
CA LEU A 222 12.97 -17.75 -1.86
C LEU A 222 12.46 -16.33 -2.13
N TRP A 223 12.32 -15.54 -1.09
CA TRP A 223 12.00 -14.13 -1.23
C TRP A 223 13.03 -13.40 -2.10
N GLY A 224 12.57 -12.53 -2.99
CA GLY A 224 13.43 -11.82 -3.94
C GLY A 224 13.87 -12.65 -5.15
N GLN A 225 13.58 -13.94 -5.20
CA GLN A 225 13.91 -14.79 -6.34
C GLN A 225 12.94 -14.52 -7.50
N PRO A 226 13.44 -14.14 -8.70
CA PRO A 226 12.59 -13.97 -9.87
C PRO A 226 12.04 -15.30 -10.37
N PHE A 227 10.84 -15.28 -10.94
CA PHE A 227 10.19 -16.43 -11.55
C PHE A 227 9.40 -16.06 -12.81
N ARG A 228 9.01 -17.05 -13.62
CA ARG A 228 8.18 -16.88 -14.82
C ARG A 228 7.01 -17.83 -14.82
N LEU A 229 5.88 -17.36 -15.35
CA LEU A 229 4.69 -18.17 -15.64
C LEU A 229 4.75 -18.63 -17.10
N GLY A 230 5.53 -19.67 -17.37
CA GLY A 230 5.99 -20.05 -18.71
C GLY A 230 4.92 -20.17 -19.79
N LEU A 231 3.74 -20.71 -19.46
CA LEU A 231 2.64 -20.83 -20.43
C LEU A 231 1.82 -19.56 -20.57
N LEU A 232 1.55 -18.91 -19.44
CA LEU A 232 0.64 -17.80 -19.37
C LEU A 232 1.32 -16.49 -19.81
N ALA A 233 2.60 -16.32 -19.44
CA ALA A 233 3.36 -15.13 -19.75
C ALA A 233 4.86 -15.47 -19.83
N PRO A 234 5.34 -16.09 -20.93
CA PRO A 234 6.73 -16.55 -21.06
C PRO A 234 7.74 -15.41 -21.03
N ASP A 235 7.34 -14.22 -21.48
CA ASP A 235 8.18 -13.04 -21.59
C ASP A 235 8.17 -12.16 -20.33
N LEU A 236 7.22 -12.42 -19.40
CA LEU A 236 7.15 -11.70 -18.14
C LEU A 236 7.95 -12.41 -17.05
N GLU A 237 8.76 -11.63 -16.36
CA GLU A 237 9.50 -12.04 -15.18
C GLU A 237 8.96 -11.32 -13.97
N PHE A 238 8.59 -12.06 -12.93
CA PHE A 238 8.03 -11.55 -11.69
C PHE A 238 9.04 -11.72 -10.56
N THR A 239 9.21 -10.70 -9.72
CA THR A 239 10.10 -10.74 -8.55
C THR A 239 9.34 -10.19 -7.34
N PRO A 240 9.20 -10.94 -6.24
CA PRO A 240 8.67 -10.39 -4.99
C PRO A 240 9.67 -9.39 -4.40
N ILE A 241 9.24 -8.14 -4.21
CA ILE A 241 10.11 -7.03 -3.81
C ILE A 241 9.65 -6.32 -2.54
N GLY A 242 8.39 -6.45 -2.15
CA GLY A 242 7.86 -5.77 -0.97
C GLY A 242 6.72 -6.53 -0.32
N VAL A 243 6.67 -6.49 0.99
CA VAL A 243 5.55 -6.94 1.81
C VAL A 243 5.28 -5.88 2.86
N HIS A 244 4.02 -5.54 3.05
CA HIS A 244 3.59 -4.54 4.03
C HIS A 244 2.25 -4.96 4.65
N GLU A 245 2.14 -4.82 5.96
CA GLU A 245 0.93 -5.09 6.70
C GLU A 245 0.24 -3.78 7.11
N GLN A 246 -1.05 -3.73 6.91
CA GLN A 246 -1.87 -2.59 7.34
C GLN A 246 -3.20 -3.08 7.91
N VAL A 247 -3.80 -2.24 8.77
CA VAL A 247 -5.16 -2.46 9.26
C VAL A 247 -6.11 -1.76 8.31
N THR A 248 -7.12 -2.47 7.82
CA THR A 248 -8.15 -1.88 6.95
C THR A 248 -9.12 -1.01 7.77
N ALA A 249 -9.89 -0.15 7.11
CA ALA A 249 -10.91 0.67 7.75
C ALA A 249 -11.98 -0.16 8.50
N GLN A 250 -12.13 -1.44 8.17
CA GLN A 250 -13.03 -2.39 8.83
C GLN A 250 -12.38 -3.13 10.00
N GLY A 251 -11.11 -2.84 10.31
CA GLY A 251 -10.37 -3.48 11.41
C GLY A 251 -9.80 -4.86 11.10
N ALA A 252 -9.85 -5.30 9.82
CA ALA A 252 -9.17 -6.51 9.38
C ALA A 252 -7.69 -6.23 9.10
N SER A 253 -6.83 -7.25 9.20
CA SER A 253 -5.43 -7.16 8.75
C SER A 253 -5.36 -7.41 7.24
N ALA A 254 -4.55 -6.63 6.53
CA ALA A 254 -4.27 -6.84 5.12
C ALA A 254 -2.75 -6.87 4.88
N THR A 255 -2.26 -7.96 4.35
CA THR A 255 -0.88 -8.09 3.88
C THR A 255 -0.81 -7.74 2.40
N ILE A 256 -0.10 -6.68 2.08
CA ILE A 256 0.10 -6.20 0.71
C ILE A 256 1.43 -6.72 0.19
N VAL A 257 1.37 -7.51 -0.87
CA VAL A 257 2.55 -8.07 -1.54
C VAL A 257 2.78 -7.35 -2.85
N THR A 258 3.98 -6.86 -3.06
CA THR A 258 4.40 -6.22 -4.31
C THR A 258 5.30 -7.15 -5.11
N LEU A 259 4.86 -7.49 -6.31
CA LEU A 259 5.67 -8.16 -7.33
C LEU A 259 6.11 -7.15 -8.38
N ARG A 260 7.40 -7.12 -8.68
CA ARG A 260 7.92 -6.42 -9.85
C ARG A 260 7.77 -7.30 -11.08
N ALA A 261 6.99 -6.86 -12.06
CA ALA A 261 6.86 -7.48 -13.37
C ALA A 261 7.77 -6.77 -14.37
N VAL A 262 8.54 -7.51 -15.14
CA VAL A 262 9.43 -7.01 -16.18
C VAL A 262 9.15 -7.74 -17.47
N ASN A 263 8.86 -7.00 -18.55
CA ASN A 263 8.73 -7.60 -19.87
C ASN A 263 10.13 -7.77 -20.48
N LYS A 264 10.61 -9.01 -20.56
CA LYS A 264 11.89 -9.39 -21.17
C LYS A 264 11.76 -9.73 -22.66
N GLY A 265 10.53 -9.73 -23.19
CA GLY A 265 10.24 -10.01 -24.60
C GLY A 265 10.49 -8.81 -25.50
N LYS A 266 10.23 -9.01 -26.79
CA LYS A 266 10.35 -7.97 -27.83
C LYS A 266 9.01 -7.34 -28.18
N ASP A 267 7.91 -7.94 -27.75
CA ASP A 267 6.55 -7.53 -28.05
C ASP A 267 5.85 -7.12 -26.75
N VAL A 268 4.69 -6.47 -26.88
CA VAL A 268 3.83 -6.15 -25.72
C VAL A 268 3.35 -7.45 -25.07
N ALA A 269 3.60 -7.59 -23.79
CA ALA A 269 3.15 -8.72 -22.99
C ALA A 269 2.05 -8.30 -22.00
N TYR A 270 1.14 -9.23 -21.69
CA TYR A 270 0.03 -8.97 -20.78
C TYR A 270 0.20 -9.77 -19.50
N ILE A 271 -0.01 -9.13 -18.35
CA ILE A 271 -0.05 -9.80 -17.06
C ILE A 271 -1.25 -10.77 -17.08
N PRO A 272 -1.01 -12.08 -16.93
CA PRO A 272 -2.09 -13.06 -17.00
C PRO A 272 -2.97 -13.02 -15.74
N PRO A 273 -4.16 -13.60 -15.76
CA PRO A 273 -4.99 -13.76 -14.57
C PRO A 273 -4.35 -14.79 -13.62
N PHE A 274 -3.64 -14.32 -12.61
CA PHE A 274 -3.13 -15.13 -11.50
C PHE A 274 -3.37 -14.39 -10.19
N ALA A 275 -3.30 -15.10 -9.10
CA ALA A 275 -3.40 -14.56 -7.75
C ALA A 275 -2.17 -14.95 -6.93
N VAL A 276 -1.86 -14.12 -5.95
CA VAL A 276 -0.89 -14.41 -4.89
C VAL A 276 -1.67 -14.47 -3.59
N SER A 277 -1.82 -15.66 -3.05
CA SER A 277 -2.54 -15.94 -1.81
C SER A 277 -1.55 -16.15 -0.68
N GLY A 278 -1.94 -15.88 0.57
CA GLY A 278 -1.12 -16.11 1.76
C GLY A 278 -1.45 -17.44 2.43
N SER A 279 -0.46 -18.07 3.05
CA SER A 279 -0.63 -19.26 3.89
C SER A 279 -0.03 -19.03 5.28
N ASP A 280 -0.75 -19.44 6.32
CA ASP A 280 -0.26 -19.53 7.71
C ASP A 280 0.32 -20.93 8.04
N GLY A 281 0.47 -21.79 7.03
CA GLY A 281 0.86 -23.19 7.17
C GLY A 281 -0.31 -24.16 7.36
N THR A 282 -1.52 -23.65 7.69
CA THR A 282 -2.73 -24.46 7.88
C THR A 282 -3.87 -24.06 6.95
N LYS A 283 -3.95 -22.76 6.60
CA LYS A 283 -4.99 -22.17 5.76
C LYS A 283 -4.39 -21.35 4.64
N LEU A 284 -5.15 -21.24 3.54
CA LEU A 284 -4.84 -20.37 2.42
C LEU A 284 -5.84 -19.19 2.41
N TYR A 285 -5.30 -17.99 2.45
CA TYR A 285 -6.04 -16.74 2.39
C TYR A 285 -5.94 -16.18 0.98
N ALA A 286 -7.07 -15.99 0.31
CA ALA A 286 -7.11 -15.56 -1.08
C ALA A 286 -6.56 -14.13 -1.21
N GLY A 287 -5.56 -13.96 -2.07
CA GLY A 287 -5.05 -12.65 -2.44
C GLY A 287 -5.77 -12.11 -3.67
N GLN A 288 -6.04 -10.81 -3.67
CA GLN A 288 -6.67 -10.11 -4.76
C GLN A 288 -5.73 -9.03 -5.31
N LYS A 289 -5.78 -8.77 -6.63
CA LYS A 289 -5.03 -7.68 -7.22
C LYS A 289 -5.49 -6.34 -6.61
N ALA A 290 -4.55 -5.62 -6.00
CA ALA A 290 -4.84 -4.45 -5.17
C ALA A 290 -4.97 -3.15 -5.98
N ASP A 291 -4.48 -3.11 -7.20
CA ASP A 291 -4.54 -1.95 -8.08
C ASP A 291 -5.26 -2.25 -9.40
N ARG A 292 -5.70 -1.18 -10.08
CA ARG A 292 -6.40 -1.25 -11.37
C ARG A 292 -5.53 -0.80 -12.53
N LYS A 293 -4.21 -0.92 -12.41
CA LYS A 293 -3.29 -0.57 -13.50
C LYS A 293 -3.52 -1.47 -14.72
N SER A 294 -3.17 -0.96 -15.90
CA SER A 294 -3.24 -1.74 -17.14
C SER A 294 -2.39 -3.00 -17.02
N ASP A 295 -2.84 -4.11 -17.61
CA ASP A 295 -2.09 -5.36 -17.65
C ASP A 295 -1.06 -5.43 -18.78
N ALA A 296 -1.10 -4.50 -19.74
CA ALA A 296 -0.17 -4.46 -20.87
C ALA A 296 1.17 -3.83 -20.47
N LEU A 297 2.29 -4.51 -20.75
CA LEU A 297 3.66 -4.03 -20.57
C LEU A 297 4.38 -3.99 -21.93
N ALA A 298 4.93 -2.84 -22.29
CA ALA A 298 5.79 -2.70 -23.45
C ALA A 298 7.12 -3.47 -23.27
N PRO A 299 7.87 -3.76 -24.34
CA PRO A 299 9.20 -4.37 -24.24
C PRO A 299 10.13 -3.60 -23.30
N GLY A 300 10.72 -4.30 -22.33
CA GLY A 300 11.60 -3.71 -21.32
C GLY A 300 10.89 -2.92 -20.21
N GLU A 301 9.58 -2.75 -20.28
CA GLU A 301 8.82 -2.04 -19.24
C GLU A 301 8.86 -2.81 -17.91
N ILE A 302 8.98 -2.04 -16.83
CA ILE A 302 8.94 -2.51 -15.45
C ILE A 302 7.67 -1.96 -14.81
N ARG A 303 6.94 -2.82 -14.08
CA ARG A 303 5.74 -2.41 -13.35
C ARG A 303 5.57 -3.21 -12.08
N ASN A 304 5.14 -2.54 -11.01
CA ASN A 304 4.77 -3.21 -9.78
C ASN A 304 3.31 -3.65 -9.83
N VAL A 305 3.08 -4.90 -9.46
CA VAL A 305 1.75 -5.52 -9.34
C VAL A 305 1.55 -5.83 -7.87
N ARG A 306 0.48 -5.30 -7.28
CA ARG A 306 0.19 -5.44 -5.85
C ARG A 306 -0.96 -6.40 -5.65
N PHE A 307 -0.82 -7.27 -4.65
CA PHE A 307 -1.85 -8.18 -4.20
C PHE A 307 -2.14 -7.90 -2.73
N ALA A 308 -3.41 -7.77 -2.38
CA ALA A 308 -3.87 -7.65 -0.99
C ALA A 308 -4.42 -8.99 -0.51
N ILE A 309 -3.97 -9.43 0.65
CA ILE A 309 -4.38 -10.65 1.31
C ILE A 309 -4.99 -10.24 2.64
N GLU A 310 -6.32 -10.30 2.73
CA GLU A 310 -7.04 -9.95 3.96
C GLU A 310 -7.12 -11.16 4.88
N THR A 311 -6.82 -10.93 6.16
CA THR A 311 -6.86 -11.95 7.22
C THR A 311 -7.58 -11.42 8.46
N ALA A 312 -7.98 -12.31 9.35
CA ALA A 312 -8.37 -11.89 10.69
C ALA A 312 -7.15 -11.35 11.46
N ALA A 313 -7.39 -10.49 12.44
CA ALA A 313 -6.33 -9.96 13.28
C ALA A 313 -5.55 -11.10 13.99
N GLY A 314 -4.22 -11.00 13.99
CA GLY A 314 -3.33 -11.97 14.66
C GLY A 314 -3.03 -13.23 13.85
N VAL A 315 -3.32 -13.23 12.53
CA VAL A 315 -2.89 -14.29 11.61
C VAL A 315 -1.55 -13.91 11.00
N ASP A 316 -0.53 -14.70 11.26
CA ASP A 316 0.81 -14.52 10.69
C ASP A 316 0.96 -15.39 9.43
N LEU A 317 1.12 -14.75 8.29
CA LEU A 317 1.39 -15.44 7.04
C LEU A 317 2.87 -15.83 6.96
N THR A 318 3.13 -17.09 6.59
CA THR A 318 4.49 -17.64 6.48
C THR A 318 4.95 -17.83 5.05
N GLU A 319 4.00 -18.08 4.14
CA GLU A 319 4.27 -18.34 2.73
C GLU A 319 3.24 -17.65 1.84
N LEU A 320 3.67 -17.28 0.64
CA LEU A 320 2.78 -16.88 -0.45
C LEU A 320 2.61 -18.05 -1.41
N VAL A 321 1.41 -18.21 -1.94
CA VAL A 321 1.12 -19.21 -2.96
C VAL A 321 0.67 -18.53 -4.24
N VAL A 322 1.38 -18.81 -5.33
CA VAL A 322 1.03 -18.34 -6.67
C VAL A 322 0.01 -19.31 -7.27
N THR A 323 -1.18 -18.81 -7.59
CA THR A 323 -2.29 -19.60 -8.11
C THR A 323 -2.83 -19.02 -9.40
N THR A 324 -3.43 -19.89 -10.22
CA THR A 324 -4.19 -19.50 -11.41
C THR A 324 -5.63 -20.01 -11.33
N PRO A 325 -6.62 -19.23 -11.80
CA PRO A 325 -8.01 -19.66 -11.79
C PRO A 325 -8.26 -20.70 -12.90
N ALA A 326 -8.86 -21.84 -12.56
CA ALA A 326 -9.41 -22.80 -13.50
C ALA A 326 -10.93 -22.70 -13.47
N ARG A 327 -11.54 -22.36 -14.60
CA ARG A 327 -13.00 -22.22 -14.76
C ARG A 327 -13.58 -23.49 -15.36
N PHE A 328 -14.44 -24.16 -14.60
CA PHE A 328 -15.15 -25.33 -15.03
C PHE A 328 -16.64 -25.00 -15.21
N LEU A 329 -17.19 -25.30 -16.38
CA LEU A 329 -18.61 -25.16 -16.67
C LEU A 329 -19.23 -26.53 -16.85
N THR A 330 -20.25 -26.88 -16.05
CA THR A 330 -21.00 -28.12 -16.22
C THR A 330 -21.87 -28.09 -17.48
N ALA A 331 -22.31 -29.25 -17.96
CA ALA A 331 -23.26 -29.33 -19.07
C ALA A 331 -24.59 -28.63 -18.78
N GLN A 332 -24.95 -28.45 -17.51
CA GLN A 332 -26.14 -27.72 -17.05
C GLN A 332 -25.92 -26.21 -16.92
N GLY A 333 -24.73 -25.69 -17.26
CA GLY A 333 -24.42 -24.26 -17.20
C GLY A 333 -24.00 -23.78 -15.81
N VAL A 334 -23.73 -24.65 -14.85
CA VAL A 334 -23.17 -24.25 -13.54
C VAL A 334 -21.67 -24.03 -13.68
N GLU A 335 -21.21 -22.83 -13.34
CA GLU A 335 -19.79 -22.47 -13.35
C GLU A 335 -19.17 -22.71 -11.97
N ALA A 336 -18.00 -23.31 -11.93
CA ALA A 336 -17.15 -23.42 -10.75
C ALA A 336 -15.75 -22.89 -11.08
N VAL A 337 -15.20 -22.06 -10.19
CA VAL A 337 -13.82 -21.59 -10.31
C VAL A 337 -13.00 -22.22 -9.19
N ARG A 338 -11.88 -22.81 -9.55
CA ARG A 338 -10.92 -23.39 -8.62
C ARG A 338 -9.56 -22.74 -8.80
N GLN A 339 -8.80 -22.61 -7.71
CA GLN A 339 -7.44 -22.12 -7.77
C GLN A 339 -6.46 -23.28 -7.88
N ILE A 340 -5.56 -23.22 -8.85
CA ILE A 340 -4.49 -24.19 -9.02
C ILE A 340 -3.21 -23.54 -8.51
N GLY A 341 -2.60 -24.10 -7.46
CA GLY A 341 -1.32 -23.67 -6.93
C GLY A 341 -0.15 -24.12 -7.80
N HIS A 342 0.80 -23.25 -8.06
CA HIS A 342 1.97 -23.53 -8.90
C HIS A 342 3.29 -23.38 -8.17
N ALA A 343 3.36 -22.45 -7.21
CA ALA A 343 4.57 -22.22 -6.42
C ALA A 343 4.24 -21.65 -5.04
N SER A 344 5.12 -21.91 -4.08
CA SER A 344 5.14 -21.20 -2.80
C SER A 344 6.40 -20.33 -2.71
N ILE A 345 6.25 -19.16 -2.10
CA ILE A 345 7.32 -18.20 -1.85
C ILE A 345 7.36 -17.97 -0.34
N ARG A 346 8.48 -18.30 0.29
CA ARG A 346 8.61 -18.05 1.73
C ARG A 346 8.64 -16.55 1.98
N LEU A 347 7.75 -16.08 2.86
CA LEU A 347 7.75 -14.67 3.29
C LEU A 347 8.99 -14.37 4.13
N PRO A 348 9.54 -13.15 4.06
CA PRO A 348 10.50 -12.68 5.04
C PRO A 348 9.82 -12.59 6.40
N GLU A 349 10.59 -12.66 7.48
CA GLU A 349 10.04 -12.44 8.82
C GLU A 349 9.38 -11.05 8.87
N ALA A 350 8.10 -11.05 9.28
CA ALA A 350 7.32 -9.83 9.36
C ALA A 350 7.82 -8.92 10.49
N GLY A 351 7.82 -7.63 10.25
CA GLY A 351 8.05 -6.61 11.26
C GLY A 351 9.09 -5.56 10.87
N LEU A 352 8.97 -4.42 11.51
CA LEU A 352 9.94 -3.34 11.43
C LEU A 352 11.23 -3.77 12.15
N SER A 353 12.27 -4.09 11.40
CA SER A 353 13.59 -4.35 12.00
C SER A 353 14.29 -3.03 12.27
N TRP A 354 14.16 -2.51 13.50
CA TRP A 354 14.84 -1.29 13.93
C TRP A 354 16.35 -1.33 13.74
N GLY A 355 16.95 -2.53 13.82
CA GLY A 355 18.39 -2.74 13.63
C GLY A 355 18.87 -2.60 12.18
N SER A 356 17.96 -2.70 11.21
CA SER A 356 18.28 -2.57 9.79
C SER A 356 18.04 -1.14 9.25
N LEU A 357 17.46 -0.25 10.06
CA LEU A 357 17.25 1.14 9.66
C LEU A 357 18.46 1.99 10.00
N ASP A 358 19.08 2.57 8.99
CA ASP A 358 20.10 3.58 9.18
C ASP A 358 19.51 4.85 9.82
N ALA A 359 20.25 5.46 10.74
CA ALA A 359 19.89 6.74 11.32
C ALA A 359 19.92 7.82 10.22
N TYR A 360 18.80 8.49 10.05
CA TYR A 360 18.66 9.52 9.03
C TYR A 360 19.18 10.86 9.53
N GLU A 361 19.98 11.52 8.69
CA GLU A 361 20.45 12.90 8.91
C GLU A 361 19.52 13.87 8.18
N LEU A 362 18.93 14.80 8.94
CA LEU A 362 18.00 15.80 8.41
C LEU A 362 18.58 16.58 7.24
N GLY A 363 17.77 16.85 6.24
CA GLY A 363 18.14 17.56 5.03
C GLY A 363 18.75 16.71 3.92
N ARG A 364 19.15 15.48 4.18
CA ARG A 364 19.63 14.57 3.12
C ARG A 364 18.48 13.99 2.29
N PRO A 365 18.69 13.68 1.02
CA PRO A 365 17.70 12.94 0.24
C PRO A 365 17.38 11.58 0.88
N ILE A 366 16.07 11.30 1.04
CA ILE A 366 15.59 10.01 1.52
C ILE A 366 15.82 8.97 0.42
N PRO A 367 16.46 7.82 0.72
CA PRO A 367 16.62 6.74 -0.25
C PRO A 367 15.24 6.15 -0.59
N LEU A 368 14.93 6.06 -1.88
CA LEU A 368 13.68 5.47 -2.36
C LEU A 368 13.92 4.01 -2.73
N ASP A 369 12.97 3.17 -2.35
CA ASP A 369 13.00 1.75 -2.68
C ASP A 369 12.81 1.51 -4.18
N ALA A 370 13.27 0.36 -4.63
CA ALA A 370 13.03 -0.08 -5.99
C ALA A 370 11.54 -0.28 -6.34
N SER A 371 10.67 -0.30 -5.33
CA SER A 371 9.20 -0.34 -5.48
C SER A 371 8.58 1.03 -5.77
N ASN A 372 9.35 2.13 -5.71
CA ASN A 372 8.85 3.46 -6.00
C ASN A 372 8.39 3.59 -7.46
N GLU A 373 7.13 3.96 -7.66
CA GLU A 373 6.56 4.35 -8.96
C GLU A 373 5.92 5.75 -8.92
N LEU A 374 5.86 6.35 -7.73
CA LEU A 374 5.18 7.62 -7.49
C LEU A 374 6.09 8.83 -7.70
N VAL A 375 7.32 8.74 -7.23
CA VAL A 375 8.28 9.84 -7.25
C VAL A 375 9.13 9.74 -8.50
N ASP A 376 9.11 10.81 -9.31
CA ASP A 376 9.96 10.92 -10.50
C ASP A 376 11.45 10.83 -10.09
N LYS A 377 12.27 10.19 -10.94
CA LYS A 377 13.72 10.03 -10.72
C LYS A 377 14.49 11.33 -10.53
N ASP A 378 13.94 12.44 -11.08
CA ASP A 378 14.53 13.76 -10.99
C ASP A 378 14.01 14.56 -9.77
N VAL A 379 13.12 13.97 -8.94
CA VAL A 379 12.59 14.58 -7.72
C VAL A 379 13.24 13.95 -6.49
N GLN A 380 13.87 14.78 -5.66
CA GLN A 380 14.43 14.38 -4.38
C GLN A 380 13.51 14.81 -3.24
N ILE A 381 13.28 13.92 -2.30
CA ILE A 381 12.54 14.18 -1.06
C ILE A 381 13.53 14.14 0.09
N SER A 382 13.52 15.17 0.94
CA SER A 382 14.33 15.23 2.17
C SER A 382 13.45 15.61 3.34
N LEU A 383 13.56 14.93 4.47
CA LEU A 383 12.98 15.40 5.72
C LEU A 383 13.91 16.48 6.29
N VAL A 384 13.40 17.68 6.55
CA VAL A 384 14.18 18.82 7.00
C VAL A 384 13.90 19.21 8.45
N GLU A 385 12.69 18.93 8.93
CA GLU A 385 12.31 19.10 10.34
C GLU A 385 11.33 18.03 10.77
N LEU A 386 11.42 17.63 12.05
CA LEU A 386 10.44 16.82 12.75
C LEU A 386 10.38 17.26 14.21
N HIS A 387 9.32 17.97 14.60
CA HIS A 387 9.13 18.52 15.94
C HIS A 387 7.80 18.11 16.52
N LEU A 388 7.75 18.02 17.86
CA LEU A 388 6.53 17.79 18.62
C LEU A 388 5.91 19.12 19.05
N HIS A 389 4.64 19.34 18.69
CA HIS A 389 3.86 20.53 19.01
C HIS A 389 2.79 20.18 20.04
N GLU A 390 2.55 21.07 20.98
CA GLU A 390 1.50 20.94 21.96
C GLU A 390 0.17 21.45 21.42
N ASN A 391 -0.90 20.71 21.69
CA ASN A 391 -2.28 21.14 21.47
C ASN A 391 -2.97 21.23 22.84
N TYR A 392 -2.95 22.42 23.43
CA TYR A 392 -3.37 22.60 24.83
C TYR A 392 -4.84 22.26 25.09
N GLU A 393 -5.70 22.40 24.08
CA GLU A 393 -7.15 22.21 24.22
C GLU A 393 -7.62 20.79 23.91
N ASP A 394 -6.89 20.01 23.11
CA ASP A 394 -7.43 18.83 22.42
C ASP A 394 -7.04 17.46 23.03
N GLY A 395 -6.19 17.43 24.04
CA GLY A 395 -5.86 16.16 24.69
C GLY A 395 -4.84 15.27 23.92
N TYR A 396 -4.27 15.76 22.82
CA TYR A 396 -3.21 15.12 22.03
C TYR A 396 -2.07 16.11 21.75
N LYS A 397 -0.95 15.61 21.25
CA LYS A 397 0.16 16.38 20.68
C LYS A 397 0.17 16.20 19.17
N THR A 398 0.82 17.10 18.46
CA THR A 398 0.98 17.00 17.01
C THR A 398 2.46 16.95 16.65
N ALA A 399 2.94 15.82 16.14
CA ALA A 399 4.25 15.78 15.50
C ALA A 399 4.12 16.38 14.09
N VAL A 400 4.96 17.34 13.76
CA VAL A 400 4.98 17.99 12.44
C VAL A 400 6.28 17.67 11.73
N ALA A 401 6.17 17.00 10.57
CA ALA A 401 7.29 16.74 9.67
C ALA A 401 7.23 17.69 8.47
N LYS A 402 8.36 18.33 8.17
CA LYS A 402 8.53 19.16 6.97
C LYS A 402 9.41 18.44 5.96
N PHE A 403 8.89 18.24 4.75
CA PHE A 403 9.61 17.62 3.65
C PHE A 403 9.96 18.68 2.60
N ARG A 404 11.24 18.75 2.26
CA ARG A 404 11.72 19.50 1.10
C ARG A 404 11.68 18.60 -0.12
N LEU A 405 11.00 19.05 -1.18
CA LEU A 405 10.95 18.40 -2.48
C LEU A 405 11.70 19.24 -3.50
N LEU A 406 12.79 18.72 -4.04
CA LEU A 406 13.65 19.38 -5.02
C LEU A 406 13.53 18.72 -6.38
N ASN A 407 13.18 19.49 -7.42
CA ASN A 407 13.26 19.01 -8.79
C ASN A 407 14.67 19.30 -9.36
N THR A 408 15.48 18.26 -9.50
CA THR A 408 16.84 18.33 -10.07
C THR A 408 16.85 18.21 -11.60
N GLY A 409 15.70 17.92 -12.20
CA GLY A 409 15.53 17.75 -13.63
C GLY A 409 15.47 19.08 -14.40
N LYS A 410 15.34 18.97 -15.70
CA LYS A 410 15.23 20.10 -16.63
C LYS A 410 13.78 20.42 -17.03
N GLN A 411 12.84 19.61 -16.65
CA GLN A 411 11.41 19.74 -16.93
C GLN A 411 10.61 19.88 -15.64
N PRO A 412 9.44 20.55 -15.68
CA PRO A 412 8.54 20.58 -14.54
C PRO A 412 8.05 19.17 -14.20
N ALA A 413 8.26 18.73 -12.96
CA ALA A 413 7.78 17.46 -12.43
C ALA A 413 6.43 17.64 -11.71
N ALA A 414 5.60 16.59 -11.68
CA ALA A 414 4.42 16.56 -10.81
C ALA A 414 4.87 16.51 -9.35
N LEU A 415 4.14 17.20 -8.47
CA LEU A 415 4.35 17.02 -7.04
C LEU A 415 3.85 15.63 -6.64
N PRO A 416 4.69 14.74 -6.07
CA PRO A 416 4.26 13.41 -5.67
C PRO A 416 3.23 13.47 -4.55
N ASP A 417 2.13 12.71 -4.71
CA ASP A 417 1.04 12.63 -3.74
C ASP A 417 1.22 11.37 -2.86
N PHE A 418 2.20 11.42 -1.97
CA PHE A 418 2.48 10.34 -1.04
C PHE A 418 1.77 10.55 0.30
N GLN A 419 1.57 9.47 1.02
CA GLN A 419 1.21 9.48 2.44
C GLN A 419 2.47 9.32 3.28
N ALA A 420 2.42 9.77 4.52
CA ALA A 420 3.50 9.58 5.48
C ALA A 420 2.95 8.95 6.77
N GLU A 421 3.69 8.04 7.38
CA GLU A 421 3.37 7.50 8.70
C GLU A 421 4.59 7.48 9.61
N LEU A 422 4.37 7.75 10.90
CA LEU A 422 5.35 7.58 11.96
C LEU A 422 5.04 6.29 12.73
N VAL A 423 6.06 5.49 12.99
CA VAL A 423 5.95 4.29 13.83
C VAL A 423 6.90 4.46 15.00
N ASN A 424 6.38 4.36 16.24
CA ASN A 424 7.22 4.43 17.44
C ASN A 424 7.92 3.09 17.73
N GLU A 425 8.79 3.06 18.73
CA GLU A 425 9.54 1.84 19.10
C GLU A 425 8.63 0.71 19.61
N GLN A 426 7.43 1.01 20.06
CA GLN A 426 6.43 0.04 20.52
C GLN A 426 5.59 -0.52 19.36
N GLY A 427 5.78 0.01 18.13
CA GLY A 427 5.06 -0.43 16.94
C GLY A 427 3.74 0.29 16.67
N TYR A 428 3.39 1.32 17.46
CA TYR A 428 2.21 2.14 17.17
C TYR A 428 2.46 3.01 15.93
N THR A 429 1.50 3.04 15.03
CA THR A 429 1.55 3.77 13.77
C THR A 429 0.64 4.98 13.80
N TYR A 430 1.19 6.13 13.44
CA TYR A 430 0.48 7.41 13.34
C TYR A 430 0.48 7.85 11.88
N LEU A 431 -0.70 7.92 11.26
CA LEU A 431 -0.85 8.39 9.88
C LEU A 431 -0.79 9.91 9.86
N GLY A 432 0.02 10.46 8.95
CA GLY A 432 0.20 11.90 8.77
C GLY A 432 -0.86 12.49 7.85
N GLU A 433 -1.44 13.60 8.27
CA GLU A 433 -2.30 14.43 7.43
C GLU A 433 -1.48 15.50 6.73
N ARG A 434 -1.59 15.53 5.41
CA ARG A 434 -0.87 16.48 4.56
C ARG A 434 -1.49 17.87 4.65
N GLN A 435 -0.69 18.93 4.57
CA GLN A 435 -1.18 20.30 4.47
C GLN A 435 -2.17 20.48 3.29
N LEU A 436 -3.18 21.32 3.48
CA LEU A 436 -4.29 21.47 2.53
C LEU A 436 -3.87 22.17 1.22
N SER A 437 -2.96 23.15 1.31
CA SER A 437 -2.51 23.91 0.14
C SER A 437 -1.12 23.44 -0.29
N VAL A 438 -1.04 22.83 -1.47
CA VAL A 438 0.21 22.37 -2.07
C VAL A 438 0.28 22.78 -3.54
N PRO A 439 1.47 23.06 -4.09
CA PRO A 439 1.63 23.33 -5.51
C PRO A 439 1.36 22.06 -6.33
N LEU A 440 0.87 22.21 -7.56
CA LEU A 440 0.63 21.06 -8.44
C LEU A 440 1.90 20.55 -9.11
N ARG A 441 2.91 21.40 -9.25
CA ARG A 441 4.15 21.07 -9.97
C ARG A 441 5.37 21.67 -9.30
N LEU A 442 6.47 20.94 -9.40
CA LEU A 442 7.82 21.37 -9.04
C LEU A 442 8.53 21.90 -10.27
N MET A 443 8.91 23.17 -10.26
CA MET A 443 9.66 23.77 -11.37
C MET A 443 11.14 23.32 -11.34
N PRO A 444 11.83 23.26 -12.48
CA PRO A 444 13.23 22.85 -12.56
C PRO A 444 14.14 23.68 -11.65
N GLY A 445 14.98 23.01 -10.88
CA GLY A 445 15.94 23.64 -9.96
C GLY A 445 15.32 24.28 -8.72
N LEU A 446 13.99 24.20 -8.52
CA LEU A 446 13.32 24.77 -7.35
C LEU A 446 12.92 23.69 -6.35
N SER A 447 12.92 24.08 -5.07
CA SER A 447 12.42 23.27 -3.96
C SER A 447 11.11 23.84 -3.43
N HIS A 448 10.25 22.95 -2.93
CA HIS A 448 9.08 23.27 -2.12
C HIS A 448 9.12 22.53 -0.79
N VAL A 449 8.54 23.12 0.24
CA VAL A 449 8.33 22.44 1.52
C VAL A 449 6.86 22.06 1.63
N ILE A 450 6.60 20.82 2.02
CA ILE A 450 5.28 20.34 2.39
C ILE A 450 5.32 19.78 3.80
N SER A 451 4.25 20.02 4.58
CA SER A 451 4.16 19.58 5.97
C SER A 451 3.14 18.46 6.12
N TYR A 452 3.43 17.55 7.05
CA TYR A 452 2.52 16.51 7.52
C TYR A 452 2.36 16.62 9.03
N ALA A 453 1.11 16.53 9.49
CA ALA A 453 0.75 16.55 10.91
C ALA A 453 0.35 15.14 11.36
N PHE A 454 0.99 14.63 12.41
CA PHE A 454 0.71 13.32 13.01
C PHE A 454 0.14 13.55 14.40
N TYR A 455 -1.08 13.10 14.63
CA TYR A 455 -1.73 13.26 15.95
C TYR A 455 -1.34 12.10 16.84
N VAL A 456 -0.60 12.41 17.89
CA VAL A 456 -0.03 11.43 18.83
C VAL A 456 -0.61 11.63 20.24
N PRO A 457 -0.72 10.57 21.06
CA PRO A 457 -1.18 10.71 22.45
C PRO A 457 -0.32 11.70 23.25
N LYS A 458 -0.91 12.33 24.28
CA LYS A 458 -0.14 13.23 25.18
C LYS A 458 1.03 12.54 25.90
N THR A 459 0.93 11.23 26.06
CA THR A 459 1.97 10.39 26.67
C THR A 459 3.14 10.09 25.76
N GLU A 460 3.01 10.44 24.47
CA GLU A 460 4.11 10.29 23.54
C GLU A 460 5.19 11.34 23.82
N GLU A 461 6.43 10.89 23.82
CA GLU A 461 7.60 11.71 24.15
C GLU A 461 8.50 11.88 22.90
N GLU A 462 9.43 12.81 23.00
CA GLU A 462 10.52 12.92 22.03
C GLU A 462 11.31 11.62 22.05
N GLY A 463 11.49 11.00 20.86
CA GLY A 463 12.10 9.69 20.77
C GLY A 463 12.52 9.36 19.34
N ARG A 464 12.85 8.10 19.14
CA ARG A 464 13.20 7.54 17.84
C ARG A 464 11.96 6.96 17.17
N TYR A 465 11.76 7.33 15.90
CA TYR A 465 10.64 6.89 15.08
C TYR A 465 11.14 6.31 13.77
N ALA A 466 10.40 5.36 13.21
CA ALA A 466 10.50 5.05 11.80
C ALA A 466 9.50 5.94 11.05
N LEU A 467 10.00 6.70 10.09
CA LEU A 467 9.18 7.46 9.16
C LEU A 467 9.10 6.68 7.86
N ARG A 468 7.87 6.37 7.42
CA ARG A 468 7.58 5.69 6.16
C ARG A 468 6.87 6.62 5.21
N LEU A 469 7.27 6.60 3.95
CA LEU A 469 6.56 7.25 2.85
C LEU A 469 5.83 6.18 2.05
N LEU A 470 4.53 6.39 1.82
CA LEU A 470 3.63 5.38 1.28
C LEU A 470 3.00 5.87 -0.03
N GLU A 471 2.87 4.95 -0.97
CA GLU A 471 2.09 5.10 -2.20
C GLU A 471 0.76 4.36 -2.05
N GLY A 472 -0.35 4.94 -2.53
CA GLY A 472 -1.69 4.35 -2.44
C GLY A 472 -2.58 5.02 -1.41
N GLY A 473 -3.53 4.27 -0.82
CA GLY A 473 -4.52 4.81 0.12
C GLY A 473 -5.56 5.71 -0.55
N THR A 474 -5.77 5.57 -1.86
CA THR A 474 -6.73 6.32 -2.66
C THR A 474 -7.94 5.45 -3.04
N SER A 475 -9.01 6.06 -3.56
CA SER A 475 -10.18 5.30 -4.04
C SER A 475 -9.87 4.33 -5.20
N GLN A 476 -8.78 4.56 -5.94
CA GLN A 476 -8.34 3.70 -7.05
C GLN A 476 -7.31 2.65 -6.60
N ALA A 477 -6.54 2.94 -5.56
CA ALA A 477 -5.57 2.06 -4.94
C ALA A 477 -5.79 2.11 -3.42
N PRO A 478 -6.75 1.33 -2.88
CA PRO A 478 -7.19 1.46 -1.49
C PRO A 478 -6.14 1.03 -0.46
N TYR A 479 -5.14 0.28 -0.89
CA TYR A 479 -4.05 -0.16 -0.04
C TYR A 479 -2.82 0.71 -0.23
N SER A 480 -2.16 1.06 0.87
CA SER A 480 -0.90 1.80 0.86
C SER A 480 0.29 0.85 0.94
N THR A 481 1.40 1.23 0.30
CA THR A 481 2.65 0.46 0.33
C THR A 481 3.83 1.40 0.53
N PRO A 482 4.76 1.10 1.45
CA PRO A 482 5.94 1.93 1.66
C PRO A 482 6.87 1.85 0.44
N PHE A 483 7.37 2.99 0.03
CA PHE A 483 8.42 3.12 -0.99
C PHE A 483 9.68 3.81 -0.45
N ALA A 484 9.66 4.24 0.81
CA ALA A 484 10.82 4.72 1.54
C ALA A 484 10.60 4.57 3.05
N GLN A 485 11.66 4.26 3.78
CA GLN A 485 11.64 4.11 5.22
C GLN A 485 12.98 4.56 5.83
N ILE A 486 12.91 5.39 6.87
CA ILE A 486 14.08 5.93 7.58
C ILE A 486 13.85 5.90 9.08
N ALA A 487 14.93 5.78 9.86
CA ALA A 487 14.89 6.00 11.30
C ALA A 487 15.27 7.45 11.60
N VAL A 488 14.40 8.15 12.31
CA VAL A 488 14.57 9.57 12.64
C VAL A 488 14.27 9.81 14.12
N ALA A 489 15.01 10.73 14.75
CA ALA A 489 14.67 11.25 16.06
C ALA A 489 13.90 12.55 15.94
N MET A 490 12.93 12.78 16.81
CA MET A 490 12.33 14.11 16.96
C MET A 490 13.39 15.10 17.47
N GLN A 491 13.34 16.31 16.93
CA GLN A 491 14.21 17.39 17.39
C GLN A 491 13.66 17.96 18.69
N SER A 492 14.53 18.11 19.68
CA SER A 492 14.23 18.80 20.92
C SER A 492 14.53 20.30 20.80
N GLU A 493 13.82 21.10 21.56
CA GLU A 493 14.00 22.55 21.62
C GLU A 493 14.74 22.98 22.88
N ASP A 494 15.73 23.85 22.70
CA ASP A 494 16.28 24.63 23.81
C ASP A 494 15.58 26.01 23.86
N THR A 495 14.63 26.11 24.78
CA THR A 495 13.86 27.39 24.94
C THR A 495 14.67 28.54 25.56
N ASP A 496 15.88 28.27 25.99
CA ASP A 496 16.81 29.30 26.51
C ASP A 496 17.67 29.89 25.40
N ASP A 497 17.81 29.24 24.27
CA ASP A 497 18.47 29.79 23.10
C ASP A 497 17.55 30.78 22.37
N ARG A 498 18.10 31.95 22.07
CA ARG A 498 17.39 33.01 21.32
C ARG A 498 17.50 32.83 19.81
N GLN A 499 17.85 31.62 19.36
CA GLN A 499 17.94 31.24 17.98
C GLN A 499 16.98 30.10 17.71
N TRP A 500 16.12 30.23 16.69
CA TRP A 500 15.10 29.25 16.34
C TRP A 500 15.29 28.79 14.90
N GLU A 501 15.22 27.49 14.68
CA GLU A 501 15.19 26.91 13.35
C GLU A 501 13.75 26.68 12.94
N LEU A 502 13.33 27.36 11.87
CA LEU A 502 12.01 27.33 11.25
C LEU A 502 12.25 27.15 9.75
N TYR A 503 12.67 25.96 9.34
CA TYR A 503 13.11 25.72 7.97
C TYR A 503 12.13 26.29 6.92
N PRO A 504 12.55 27.11 5.92
CA PRO A 504 13.95 27.39 5.55
C PRO A 504 14.54 28.67 6.19
N PHE A 505 14.03 29.11 7.33
CA PHE A 505 14.53 30.27 8.02
C PHE A 505 15.25 29.88 9.32
N ARG A 506 16.31 30.62 9.61
CA ARG A 506 16.91 30.70 10.93
C ARG A 506 16.63 32.09 11.50
N VAL A 507 16.04 32.17 12.67
CA VAL A 507 15.63 33.42 13.30
C VAL A 507 16.39 33.58 14.60
N GLN A 508 17.10 34.71 14.73
CA GLN A 508 17.81 35.08 15.96
C GLN A 508 17.15 36.31 16.58
N LEU A 509 16.76 36.22 17.85
CA LEU A 509 16.28 37.37 18.63
C LEU A 509 17.45 38.10 19.28
N LYS A 510 17.86 39.24 18.73
CA LYS A 510 18.96 40.09 19.24
C LYS A 510 18.55 40.89 20.47
N ASN A 511 17.37 41.50 20.42
CA ASN A 511 16.85 42.31 21.50
C ASN A 511 15.33 42.42 21.46
N TRP A 512 14.72 42.76 22.58
CA TRP A 512 13.29 42.97 22.67
C TRP A 512 12.92 44.01 23.73
N SER A 513 11.76 44.66 23.60
CA SER A 513 11.17 45.51 24.64
C SER A 513 9.64 45.47 24.51
N LEU A 514 8.96 45.51 25.66
CA LEU A 514 7.52 45.57 25.74
C LEU A 514 7.10 46.82 26.48
N ASN A 515 6.27 47.66 25.87
CA ASN A 515 5.80 48.92 26.42
C ASN A 515 4.28 48.98 26.42
N ALA A 516 3.69 49.47 27.53
CA ALA A 516 2.29 49.80 27.56
C ALA A 516 2.05 51.16 26.89
N VAL A 517 0.98 51.30 26.16
CA VAL A 517 0.50 52.52 25.54
C VAL A 517 -0.86 52.85 26.12
N LEU A 518 -0.99 54.07 26.63
CA LEU A 518 -2.24 54.55 27.20
C LEU A 518 -3.15 55.06 26.08
N ASP A 519 -4.33 54.52 25.98
CA ASP A 519 -5.42 54.95 25.08
C ASP A 519 -6.50 55.67 25.88
N ASN A 520 -6.83 56.92 25.55
CA ASN A 520 -7.65 57.81 26.36
C ASN A 520 -9.11 57.94 25.92
N LEU A 521 -9.56 57.25 24.88
CA LEU A 521 -10.92 57.38 24.35
C LEU A 521 -11.57 56.02 24.00
N PRO A 522 -12.82 55.79 24.35
CA PRO A 522 -13.71 56.56 25.26
C PRO A 522 -13.51 56.22 26.74
N VAL A 523 -12.74 55.17 27.03
CA VAL A 523 -12.34 54.71 28.36
C VAL A 523 -10.82 54.64 28.39
N ILE A 524 -10.21 54.96 29.50
CA ILE A 524 -8.77 54.81 29.71
C ILE A 524 -8.46 53.31 29.69
N THR A 525 -7.70 52.88 28.67
CA THR A 525 -7.24 51.49 28.54
C THR A 525 -5.75 51.45 28.19
N TYR A 526 -5.12 50.34 28.50
CA TYR A 526 -3.74 50.08 28.13
C TYR A 526 -3.72 49.10 26.97
N SER A 527 -3.05 49.45 25.90
CA SER A 527 -2.65 48.53 24.82
C SER A 527 -1.14 48.25 24.92
N TYR A 528 -0.68 47.23 24.22
CA TYR A 528 0.72 46.80 24.36
C TYR A 528 1.44 46.83 23.01
N LYS A 529 2.67 47.28 23.06
CA LYS A 529 3.57 47.44 21.92
C LYS A 529 4.85 46.65 22.18
N LEU A 530 5.02 45.53 21.46
CA LEU A 530 6.23 44.71 21.48
C LEU A 530 7.19 45.18 20.38
N THR A 531 8.43 45.46 20.72
CA THR A 531 9.50 45.69 19.75
C THR A 531 10.43 44.49 19.79
N LEU A 532 10.64 43.86 18.64
CA LEU A 532 11.60 42.78 18.44
C LEU A 532 12.69 43.23 17.50
N ASP A 533 13.93 42.90 17.80
CA ASP A 533 15.09 43.06 16.91
C ASP A 533 15.50 41.66 16.45
N LEU A 534 15.04 41.28 15.27
CA LEU A 534 15.21 39.95 14.71
C LEU A 534 16.29 39.94 13.63
N ASP A 535 17.07 38.87 13.59
CA ASP A 535 17.87 38.54 12.42
C ASP A 535 17.27 37.29 11.79
N ILE A 536 16.78 37.43 10.56
CA ILE A 536 16.10 36.36 9.83
C ILE A 536 16.97 36.01 8.63
N GLU A 537 17.63 34.88 8.70
CA GLU A 537 18.44 34.31 7.64
C GLU A 537 17.65 33.26 6.91
N ARG A 538 17.70 33.28 5.58
CA ARG A 538 17.17 32.19 4.75
C ARG A 538 18.31 31.25 4.43
N ILE A 539 18.21 30.02 4.95
CA ILE A 539 19.28 29.01 4.88
C ILE A 539 19.22 28.15 3.62
N ASP A 540 18.09 28.17 2.89
CA ASP A 540 17.92 27.38 1.66
C ASP A 540 16.96 28.09 0.67
N ASP A 541 17.19 27.87 -0.62
CA ASP A 541 16.35 28.41 -1.70
C ASP A 541 15.11 27.54 -1.92
N VAL A 542 14.09 27.80 -1.12
CA VAL A 542 12.82 27.07 -1.12
C VAL A 542 11.68 28.03 -1.44
N VAL A 543 10.75 27.61 -2.27
CA VAL A 543 9.50 28.36 -2.44
C VAL A 543 8.65 28.21 -1.18
N VAL A 544 8.40 29.34 -0.50
CA VAL A 544 7.59 29.40 0.73
C VAL A 544 6.22 29.96 0.38
N ASP A 545 5.17 29.25 0.73
CA ASP A 545 3.78 29.65 0.49
C ASP A 545 3.09 30.17 1.77
N SER A 546 1.80 30.45 1.69
CA SER A 546 1.00 30.96 2.82
C SER A 546 0.71 29.90 3.91
N GLY A 547 0.91 28.62 3.61
CA GLY A 547 0.78 27.50 4.56
C GLY A 547 2.01 27.28 5.44
N PHE A 548 3.05 28.10 5.25
CA PHE A 548 4.28 28.04 6.04
C PHE A 548 4.05 28.43 7.50
N SER A 549 4.95 27.98 8.39
CA SER A 549 4.98 28.37 9.81
C SER A 549 4.89 29.86 10.04
N LYS A 550 4.22 30.25 11.10
CA LYS A 550 4.05 31.62 11.56
C LYS A 550 4.63 31.79 12.97
N LEU A 551 4.98 32.99 13.39
CA LEU A 551 5.22 33.26 14.78
C LEU A 551 3.91 33.67 15.46
N LYS A 552 3.45 32.91 16.45
CA LYS A 552 2.38 33.29 17.37
C LYS A 552 3.00 33.84 18.63
N ILE A 553 2.59 35.05 19.03
CA ILE A 553 3.10 35.72 20.21
C ILE A 553 1.93 35.92 21.17
N GLU A 554 2.07 35.39 22.38
CA GLU A 554 1.12 35.57 23.47
C GLU A 554 1.66 36.50 24.53
N LEU A 555 0.79 37.35 25.06
CA LEU A 555 1.04 38.12 26.27
C LEU A 555 0.27 37.52 27.43
N ALA A 556 0.96 37.18 28.51
CA ALA A 556 0.36 36.71 29.76
C ALA A 556 0.72 37.63 30.94
N ASP A 557 -0.18 37.72 31.90
CA ASP A 557 0.04 38.46 33.14
C ASP A 557 0.99 37.71 34.10
N SER A 558 1.22 38.28 35.27
CA SER A 558 2.06 37.70 36.31
C SER A 558 1.52 36.39 36.92
N PHE A 559 0.25 36.06 36.69
CA PHE A 559 -0.41 34.82 37.11
C PHE A 559 -0.42 33.79 36.00
N GLY A 560 0.09 34.10 34.80
CA GLY A 560 0.13 33.22 33.65
C GLY A 560 -1.15 33.25 32.80
N VAL A 561 -2.12 34.13 33.15
CA VAL A 561 -3.37 34.27 32.38
C VAL A 561 -3.05 34.98 31.05
N VAL A 562 -3.45 34.36 29.93
CA VAL A 562 -3.24 34.94 28.60
C VAL A 562 -4.18 36.11 28.40
N LEU A 563 -3.61 37.32 28.19
CA LEU A 563 -4.32 38.56 27.89
C LEU A 563 -4.75 38.59 26.41
N GLY A 564 -3.98 37.96 25.54
CA GLY A 564 -4.27 37.81 24.12
C GLY A 564 -3.05 37.39 23.34
N SER A 565 -3.28 37.12 22.04
CA SER A 565 -2.24 36.68 21.13
C SER A 565 -2.41 37.26 19.72
N GLU A 566 -1.31 37.36 18.99
CA GLU A 566 -1.26 37.77 17.58
C GLU A 566 -0.33 36.86 16.81
N THR A 567 -0.64 36.62 15.54
CA THR A 567 0.14 35.75 14.67
C THR A 567 0.76 36.54 13.51
N PHE A 568 2.06 36.33 13.27
CA PHE A 568 2.85 37.05 12.28
C PHE A 568 3.45 36.06 11.28
N SER A 569 3.32 36.37 9.98
CA SER A 569 3.80 35.50 8.89
C SER A 569 5.23 35.91 8.47
N PHE A 570 5.97 34.94 7.92
CA PHE A 570 7.25 35.17 7.23
C PHE A 570 7.07 35.53 5.76
N VAL A 571 5.86 35.43 5.22
CA VAL A 571 5.55 35.68 3.81
C VAL A 571 4.42 36.71 3.66
N GLY A 572 4.31 37.32 2.48
CA GLY A 572 3.26 38.28 2.20
C GLY A 572 3.62 39.73 2.53
N PRO A 573 2.66 40.70 2.40
CA PRO A 573 2.92 42.12 2.51
C PRO A 573 3.29 42.59 3.93
N ASN A 574 2.78 41.93 4.97
CA ASN A 574 3.04 42.25 6.38
C ASN A 574 3.96 41.25 7.05
N ARG A 575 4.89 40.64 6.27
CA ARG A 575 5.81 39.64 6.78
C ARG A 575 6.81 40.20 7.78
N LEU A 576 7.28 39.32 8.65
CA LEU A 576 8.45 39.60 9.49
C LEU A 576 9.69 39.77 8.60
N ILE A 577 10.54 40.72 8.96
CA ILE A 577 11.79 41.06 8.29
C ILE A 577 12.92 41.19 9.29
N SER A 578 14.18 41.10 8.86
CA SER A 578 15.34 41.38 9.70
C SER A 578 15.36 42.85 10.15
N GLY A 579 15.80 43.09 11.38
CA GLY A 579 15.89 44.39 12.03
C GLY A 579 14.82 44.64 13.09
N LYS A 580 14.73 45.86 13.55
CA LYS A 580 13.77 46.29 14.57
C LYS A 580 12.37 46.39 13.99
N GLN A 581 11.45 45.64 14.54
CA GLN A 581 10.05 45.65 14.17
C GLN A 581 9.19 45.93 15.39
N THR A 582 8.08 46.63 15.17
CA THR A 582 7.12 46.95 16.21
C THR A 582 5.81 46.22 15.92
N LEU A 583 5.45 45.35 16.81
CA LEU A 583 4.21 44.55 16.78
C LEU A 583 3.22 45.20 17.75
N ARG A 584 2.00 45.46 17.28
CA ARG A 584 0.93 46.03 18.10
C ARG A 584 -0.12 44.99 18.33
N PHE A 585 -0.52 44.82 19.58
CA PHE A 585 -1.62 43.93 19.96
C PHE A 585 -2.91 44.75 20.02
N ASN A 586 -3.62 44.80 18.88
CA ASN A 586 -4.83 45.64 18.74
C ASN A 586 -6.03 45.07 19.47
N ASN A 587 -6.00 43.78 19.77
CA ASN A 587 -7.06 43.04 20.47
C ASN A 587 -6.87 42.96 22.00
N ILE A 588 -5.73 43.46 22.51
CA ILE A 588 -5.44 43.47 23.94
C ILE A 588 -5.60 44.87 24.47
N ARG A 589 -6.67 45.08 25.26
CA ARG A 589 -6.94 46.30 26.00
C ARG A 589 -7.29 45.98 27.43
N THR A 590 -6.55 46.49 28.37
CA THR A 590 -6.76 46.30 29.81
C THR A 590 -7.06 47.64 30.48
N GLU A 591 -8.03 47.64 31.42
CA GLU A 591 -8.35 48.86 32.21
C GLU A 591 -7.30 49.17 33.26
N GLN A 592 -6.48 48.16 33.60
CA GLN A 592 -5.37 48.31 34.54
C GLN A 592 -4.05 47.96 33.84
N HIS A 593 -3.01 48.74 34.19
CA HIS A 593 -1.66 48.43 33.73
C HIS A 593 -1.18 47.11 34.33
N GLN A 594 -1.01 46.12 33.47
CA GLN A 594 -0.47 44.82 33.86
C GLN A 594 1.05 44.82 33.82
N TYR A 595 1.71 44.47 34.92
CA TYR A 595 3.17 44.42 35.06
C TYR A 595 3.57 43.49 36.22
N PRO A 596 4.61 42.63 36.09
CA PRO A 596 5.31 42.35 34.83
C PRO A 596 4.47 41.45 33.88
N LEU A 597 4.74 41.57 32.60
CA LEU A 597 4.15 40.69 31.56
C LEU A 597 5.16 39.65 31.09
N THR A 598 4.64 38.47 30.76
CA THR A 598 5.39 37.43 30.12
C THR A 598 5.01 37.39 28.64
N VAL A 599 6.01 37.39 27.74
CA VAL A 599 5.85 37.17 26.31
C VAL A 599 6.25 35.75 26.00
N ARG A 600 5.33 34.96 25.42
CA ARG A 600 5.61 33.62 24.92
C ARG A 600 5.62 33.67 23.39
N ILE A 601 6.67 33.16 22.78
CA ILE A 601 6.83 33.10 21.33
C ILE A 601 6.73 31.62 20.91
N TYR A 602 5.81 31.36 19.99
CA TYR A 602 5.58 30.04 19.46
C TYR A 602 5.78 30.00 17.94
N GLU A 603 6.25 28.91 17.42
CA GLU A 603 5.92 28.50 16.07
C GLU A 603 4.47 28.04 16.02
N ALA A 604 3.73 28.49 15.02
CA ALA A 604 2.35 28.08 14.78
C ALA A 604 2.20 27.57 13.35
N ILE A 605 1.63 26.39 13.20
CA ILE A 605 1.38 25.73 11.90
C ILE A 605 -0.10 25.41 11.81
N ASP A 606 -0.72 25.81 10.69
CA ASP A 606 -2.10 25.43 10.40
C ASP A 606 -2.13 23.98 9.90
N THR A 607 -2.83 23.11 10.62
CA THR A 607 -3.02 21.68 10.28
C THR A 607 -4.49 21.43 9.93
N PRO A 608 -4.86 20.32 9.29
CA PRO A 608 -6.25 19.99 9.03
C PRO A 608 -7.14 19.96 10.28
N ALA A 609 -6.59 19.58 11.45
CA ALA A 609 -7.33 19.54 12.72
C ALA A 609 -7.29 20.87 13.50
N GLY A 610 -6.59 21.89 13.02
CA GLY A 610 -6.47 23.18 13.70
C GLY A 610 -5.03 23.69 13.74
N GLN A 611 -4.77 24.68 14.60
CA GLN A 611 -3.44 25.25 14.75
C GLN A 611 -2.64 24.48 15.80
N ALA A 612 -1.53 23.90 15.39
CA ALA A 612 -0.53 23.32 16.29
C ALA A 612 0.54 24.36 16.64
N THR A 613 0.99 24.38 17.90
CA THR A 613 1.96 25.38 18.40
C THR A 613 3.12 24.71 19.12
N ARG A 614 4.34 25.20 18.87
CA ARG A 614 5.57 24.80 19.54
C ARG A 614 6.18 26.01 20.23
N LEU A 615 6.45 25.90 21.54
CA LEU A 615 7.06 26.99 22.31
C LEU A 615 8.54 27.16 21.90
N LEU A 616 8.90 28.33 21.42
CA LEU A 616 10.26 28.68 21.03
C LEU A 616 10.98 29.47 22.12
N GLN A 617 10.28 30.40 22.80
CA GLN A 617 10.90 31.29 23.73
C GLN A 617 9.93 31.85 24.76
N VAL A 618 10.40 31.99 25.99
CA VAL A 618 9.72 32.76 27.05
C VAL A 618 10.54 33.96 27.42
N LEU A 619 9.96 35.16 27.37
CA LEU A 619 10.59 36.42 27.73
C LEU A 619 9.81 37.06 28.87
N GLN A 620 10.48 37.41 29.94
CA GLN A 620 9.86 38.07 31.10
C GLN A 620 10.26 39.54 31.15
N GLN A 621 9.27 40.40 31.32
CA GLN A 621 9.49 41.83 31.53
C GLN A 621 10.16 42.05 32.90
N LYS A 622 11.32 42.76 32.90
CA LYS A 622 12.09 43.08 34.11
C LYS A 622 11.73 44.44 34.61
#